data_055398d165152ef4068a2c2f10c9dddb
#
_entry.id   055398d165152ef4068a2c2f10c9dddb
#
_cell.length_a   1.000
_cell.length_b   1.000
_cell.length_c   1.000
_cell.angle_alpha   90.00
_cell.angle_beta   90.00
_cell.angle_gamma   90.00
#
_symmetry.space_group_name_H-M   'P 1'
#
loop_
_entity.id
_entity.type
_entity.pdbx_description
1 polymer ?
#
loop_
_entity_poly.entity_id
_entity_poly.type
_entity_poly.pdbx_seq_one_letter_code
_entity_poly.pdbx_strand_id
1 'polypeptide(L)'
;MIWKVWALVTAITLTQLATDEFTVIVLEQPKAAKAEPEWRLVMFTADWCAPCRQWKRDHLPKVRKEIPVELVDIDKAPETRRPRVIEGQRVEAISRVPTFWLIKRGQKKPTRVWVGGRTLQQIQQVVEQVER
;
A
#
# COMPACT_ATOMS: atom_id res chain seq x y z
N MET A 1 64.10 39.74 -29.48
CA MET A 1 64.34 38.57 -28.61
C MET A 1 63.40 38.46 -27.48
N ILE A 2 62.09 38.76 -27.68
CA ILE A 2 61.10 38.75 -26.63
C ILE A 2 59.98 37.78 -26.93
N TRP A 3 60.23 36.84 -27.81
CA TRP A 3 59.15 36.01 -28.42
C TRP A 3 59.04 34.61 -27.84
N LYS A 4 59.81 34.27 -26.86
CA LYS A 4 59.87 32.91 -26.29
C LYS A 4 59.21 32.73 -24.92
N VAL A 5 58.58 33.77 -24.39
CA VAL A 5 58.01 33.69 -23.01
C VAL A 5 56.51 33.48 -23.02
N TRP A 6 55.84 33.56 -24.15
CA TRP A 6 54.36 33.49 -24.24
C TRP A 6 53.80 32.12 -24.50
N ALA A 7 54.66 31.14 -24.75
CA ALA A 7 54.20 29.78 -25.05
C ALA A 7 54.03 28.85 -23.86
N LEU A 8 54.34 29.31 -22.65
CA LEU A 8 54.29 28.44 -21.46
C LEU A 8 53.14 28.74 -20.50
N VAL A 9 52.31 29.75 -20.78
CA VAL A 9 51.26 30.11 -19.83
C VAL A 9 49.88 29.52 -20.23
N THR A 10 49.77 29.04 -21.46
CA THR A 10 48.47 28.51 -21.93
C THR A 10 48.27 27.02 -21.71
N ALA A 11 49.31 26.32 -21.25
CA ALA A 11 49.20 24.88 -21.05
C ALA A 11 48.68 24.44 -19.63
N ILE A 12 48.62 25.37 -18.70
CA ILE A 12 48.27 25.05 -17.32
C ILE A 12 46.78 25.21 -17.01
N THR A 13 46.06 25.91 -17.87
CA THR A 13 44.63 26.16 -17.59
C THR A 13 43.68 25.11 -18.15
N LEU A 14 44.16 24.19 -19.00
CA LEU A 14 43.29 23.17 -19.55
C LEU A 14 43.27 21.84 -18.76
N THR A 15 44.18 21.67 -17.85
CA THR A 15 44.27 20.42 -17.06
C THR A 15 43.52 20.49 -15.74
N GLN A 16 43.05 21.66 -15.34
CA GLN A 16 42.28 21.78 -14.08
C GLN A 16 40.77 21.69 -14.26
N LEU A 17 40.28 21.69 -15.48
CA LEU A 17 38.85 21.51 -15.76
C LEU A 17 38.41 20.05 -15.90
N ALA A 18 39.34 19.11 -15.81
CA ALA A 18 39.03 17.69 -15.92
C ALA A 18 38.89 16.97 -14.58
N THR A 19 39.01 17.66 -13.48
CA THR A 19 38.66 17.17 -12.15
C THR A 19 37.46 17.95 -11.58
N ASP A 20 36.46 18.19 -12.42
CA ASP A 20 35.14 18.22 -11.85
C ASP A 20 34.95 16.82 -11.28
N GLU A 21 35.22 16.74 -10.00
CA GLU A 21 34.62 15.73 -9.21
C GLU A 21 33.16 15.75 -9.59
N PHE A 22 32.83 14.89 -10.55
CA PHE A 22 31.47 14.39 -10.66
C PHE A 22 31.26 13.71 -9.33
N THR A 23 30.97 14.51 -8.32
CA THR A 23 30.37 14.02 -7.10
C THR A 23 29.10 13.38 -7.58
N VAL A 24 29.17 12.09 -7.87
CA VAL A 24 28.00 11.25 -7.93
C VAL A 24 27.41 11.45 -6.54
N ILE A 25 26.51 12.41 -6.42
CA ILE A 25 25.53 12.39 -5.36
C ILE A 25 24.81 11.08 -5.62
N VAL A 26 25.34 10.03 -5.03
CA VAL A 26 24.54 8.84 -4.75
C VAL A 26 23.45 9.42 -3.87
N LEU A 27 22.38 9.87 -4.51
CA LEU A 27 21.10 9.95 -3.87
C LEU A 27 20.93 8.55 -3.34
N GLU A 28 21.30 8.34 -2.08
CA GLU A 28 20.81 7.18 -1.35
C GLU A 28 19.33 7.21 -1.62
N GLN A 29 18.93 6.35 -2.55
CA GLN A 29 17.53 6.09 -2.76
C GLN A 29 17.04 5.73 -1.37
N PRO A 30 16.08 6.46 -0.82
CA PRO A 30 15.56 6.14 0.48
C PRO A 30 15.23 4.66 0.41
N LYS A 31 15.94 3.87 1.20
CA LYS A 31 15.83 2.41 1.35
C LYS A 31 14.38 2.08 1.12
N ALA A 32 14.09 1.46 -0.03
CA ALA A 32 12.80 1.35 -0.69
C ALA A 32 11.67 1.46 0.32
N ALA A 33 10.97 2.59 0.35
CA ALA A 33 9.77 2.72 1.13
C ALA A 33 8.96 1.48 0.78
N LYS A 34 8.74 0.60 1.77
CA LYS A 34 8.06 -0.68 1.60
C LYS A 34 6.87 -0.39 0.72
N ALA A 35 6.87 -0.89 -0.52
CA ALA A 35 5.90 -0.51 -1.54
C ALA A 35 4.52 -0.58 -0.91
N GLU A 36 3.73 0.49 -0.99
CA GLU A 36 2.41 0.49 -0.40
C GLU A 36 1.65 -0.74 -0.86
N PRO A 37 1.03 -1.48 0.05
CA PRO A 37 0.37 -2.73 -0.30
C PRO A 37 -0.71 -2.46 -1.36
N GLU A 38 -0.79 -3.33 -2.35
CA GLU A 38 -1.75 -3.21 -3.46
C GLU A 38 -3.20 -3.44 -2.99
N TRP A 39 -3.37 -4.19 -1.92
CA TRP A 39 -4.66 -4.59 -1.39
C TRP A 39 -4.81 -4.16 0.06
N ARG A 40 -6.03 -3.84 0.45
CA ARG A 40 -6.44 -3.65 1.84
C ARG A 40 -7.68 -4.46 2.13
N LEU A 41 -7.82 -4.87 3.36
CA LEU A 41 -8.95 -5.64 3.85
C LEU A 41 -9.79 -4.73 4.78
N VAL A 42 -11.09 -4.67 4.54
CA VAL A 42 -12.03 -4.03 5.46
C VAL A 42 -12.87 -5.11 6.12
N MET A 43 -12.85 -5.14 7.43
CA MET A 43 -13.68 -6.04 8.23
C MET A 43 -14.83 -5.26 8.84
N PHE A 44 -16.05 -5.63 8.50
CA PHE A 44 -17.25 -5.14 9.18
C PHE A 44 -17.51 -6.02 10.39
N THR A 45 -17.59 -5.39 11.54
CA THR A 45 -17.66 -6.03 12.86
C THR A 45 -18.71 -5.37 13.72
N ALA A 46 -19.00 -5.97 14.87
CA ALA A 46 -19.82 -5.40 15.93
C ALA A 46 -19.35 -5.95 17.29
N ASP A 47 -19.53 -5.18 18.35
CA ASP A 47 -19.10 -5.59 19.69
C ASP A 47 -19.82 -6.85 20.20
N TRP A 48 -21.06 -7.04 19.82
CA TRP A 48 -21.87 -8.22 20.16
C TRP A 48 -21.54 -9.47 19.35
N CYS A 49 -20.73 -9.36 18.31
CA CYS A 49 -20.40 -10.45 17.39
C CYS A 49 -19.28 -11.34 17.97
N ALA A 50 -19.61 -12.49 18.49
CA ALA A 50 -18.63 -13.45 19.02
C ALA A 50 -17.64 -13.99 17.96
N PRO A 51 -18.08 -14.40 16.75
CA PRO A 51 -17.16 -14.79 15.68
C PRO A 51 -16.20 -13.66 15.26
N CYS A 52 -16.63 -12.40 15.32
CA CYS A 52 -15.78 -11.26 15.02
C CYS A 52 -14.65 -11.12 16.05
N ARG A 53 -14.97 -11.23 17.33
CA ARG A 53 -13.98 -11.17 18.41
C ARG A 53 -12.98 -12.32 18.33
N GLN A 54 -13.45 -13.51 17.99
CA GLN A 54 -12.60 -14.69 17.82
C GLN A 54 -11.64 -14.49 16.66
N TRP A 55 -12.12 -14.05 15.51
CA TRP A 55 -11.28 -13.80 14.34
C TRP A 55 -10.23 -12.72 14.62
N LYS A 56 -10.62 -11.62 15.27
CA LYS A 56 -9.69 -10.55 15.65
C LYS A 56 -8.57 -11.05 16.57
N ARG A 57 -8.88 -11.94 17.49
CA ARG A 57 -7.91 -12.55 18.40
C ARG A 57 -6.97 -13.52 17.67
N ASP A 58 -7.53 -14.40 16.85
CA ASP A 58 -6.82 -15.56 16.30
C ASP A 58 -6.11 -15.27 14.98
N HIS A 59 -6.65 -14.35 14.15
CA HIS A 59 -6.18 -14.11 12.79
C HIS A 59 -5.70 -12.68 12.51
N LEU A 60 -6.30 -11.69 13.10
CA LEU A 60 -6.01 -10.28 12.79
C LEU A 60 -4.51 -9.93 12.95
N PRO A 61 -3.79 -10.36 13.99
CA PRO A 61 -2.37 -10.02 14.13
C PRO A 61 -1.51 -10.56 12.99
N LYS A 62 -1.85 -11.74 12.47
CA LYS A 62 -1.14 -12.38 11.35
C LYS A 62 -1.48 -11.71 10.02
N VAL A 63 -2.77 -11.49 9.78
CA VAL A 63 -3.26 -10.86 8.54
C VAL A 63 -2.73 -9.43 8.41
N ARG A 64 -2.75 -8.67 9.50
CA ARG A 64 -2.32 -7.27 9.51
C ARG A 64 -0.84 -7.07 9.15
N LYS A 65 -0.01 -8.08 9.34
CA LYS A 65 1.41 -8.05 8.92
C LYS A 65 1.59 -8.08 7.42
N GLU A 66 0.66 -8.72 6.70
CA GLU A 66 0.71 -8.95 5.26
C GLU A 66 -0.18 -7.99 4.48
N ILE A 67 -1.36 -7.70 4.99
CA ILE A 67 -2.37 -6.87 4.36
C ILE A 67 -2.89 -5.86 5.38
N PRO A 68 -2.96 -4.56 5.07
CA PRO A 68 -3.60 -3.57 5.94
C PRO A 68 -5.06 -3.95 6.20
N VAL A 69 -5.47 -3.90 7.45
CA VAL A 69 -6.84 -4.22 7.89
C VAL A 69 -7.46 -3.00 8.53
N GLU A 70 -8.61 -2.58 8.00
CA GLU A 70 -9.48 -1.56 8.57
C GLU A 70 -10.67 -2.26 9.24
N LEU A 71 -10.98 -1.85 10.45
CA LEU A 71 -12.12 -2.36 11.21
C LEU A 71 -13.25 -1.32 11.18
N VAL A 72 -14.43 -1.72 10.72
CA VAL A 72 -15.61 -0.88 10.69
C VAL A 72 -16.69 -1.49 11.57
N ASP A 73 -17.05 -0.80 12.63
CA ASP A 73 -18.17 -1.18 13.48
C ASP A 73 -19.47 -0.74 12.85
N ILE A 74 -20.32 -1.69 12.49
CA ILE A 74 -21.60 -1.41 11.82
C ILE A 74 -22.59 -0.64 12.67
N ASP A 75 -22.46 -0.69 14.01
CA ASP A 75 -23.29 0.07 14.92
C ASP A 75 -22.89 1.56 14.97
N LYS A 76 -21.61 1.84 14.70
CA LYS A 76 -21.07 3.20 14.58
C LYS A 76 -21.13 3.77 13.17
N ALA A 77 -21.38 2.92 12.17
CA ALA A 77 -21.46 3.28 10.75
C ALA A 77 -22.80 2.81 10.14
N PRO A 78 -23.92 3.42 10.50
CA PRO A 78 -25.26 2.96 10.11
C PRO A 78 -25.51 2.98 8.59
N GLU A 79 -24.76 3.77 7.84
CA GLU A 79 -24.78 3.79 6.39
C GLU A 79 -24.40 2.44 5.77
N THR A 80 -23.63 1.63 6.46
CA THR A 80 -23.21 0.29 5.99
C THR A 80 -24.39 -0.70 5.92
N ARG A 81 -25.45 -0.43 6.66
CA ARG A 81 -26.66 -1.28 6.70
C ARG A 81 -27.64 -1.02 5.55
N ARG A 82 -27.28 -0.13 4.62
CA ARG A 82 -28.10 0.20 3.44
C ARG A 82 -27.30 -0.06 2.17
N PRO A 83 -27.96 -0.52 1.09
CA PRO A 83 -27.33 -0.55 -0.21
C PRO A 83 -26.90 0.86 -0.62
N ARG A 84 -25.74 0.97 -1.23
CA ARG A 84 -25.21 2.25 -1.70
C ARG A 84 -24.40 2.09 -2.97
N VAL A 85 -24.13 3.18 -3.64
CA VAL A 85 -23.25 3.20 -4.82
C VAL A 85 -21.90 3.77 -4.41
N ILE A 86 -20.84 3.04 -4.70
CA ILE A 86 -19.46 3.44 -4.47
C ILE A 86 -18.72 3.36 -5.81
N GLU A 87 -18.19 4.47 -6.29
CA GLU A 87 -17.49 4.54 -7.58
C GLU A 87 -18.27 3.88 -8.73
N GLY A 88 -19.57 4.17 -8.82
CA GLY A 88 -20.45 3.62 -9.84
C GLY A 88 -20.86 2.16 -9.67
N GLN A 89 -20.37 1.47 -8.65
CA GLN A 89 -20.75 0.11 -8.33
C GLN A 89 -21.79 0.08 -7.21
N ARG A 90 -22.88 -0.65 -7.43
CA ARG A 90 -23.83 -0.96 -6.35
C ARG A 90 -23.18 -1.90 -5.36
N VAL A 91 -23.20 -1.53 -4.10
CA VAL A 91 -22.69 -2.31 -2.99
C VAL A 91 -23.85 -2.66 -2.06
N GLU A 92 -24.00 -3.93 -1.76
CA GLU A 92 -25.06 -4.40 -0.91
C GLU A 92 -24.88 -3.98 0.56
N ALA A 93 -25.97 -3.93 1.27
CA ALA A 93 -25.97 -3.67 2.70
C ALA A 93 -25.21 -4.76 3.47
N ILE A 94 -24.52 -4.37 4.52
CA ILE A 94 -23.90 -5.31 5.44
C ILE A 94 -24.99 -5.84 6.38
N SER A 95 -25.45 -7.05 6.13
CA SER A 95 -26.52 -7.71 6.90
C SER A 95 -25.98 -8.77 7.87
N ARG A 96 -24.73 -9.18 7.70
CA ARG A 96 -24.07 -10.20 8.52
C ARG A 96 -22.69 -9.74 8.92
N VAL A 97 -22.23 -10.13 10.09
CA VAL A 97 -20.88 -9.90 10.57
C VAL A 97 -20.26 -11.21 11.06
N PRO A 98 -18.97 -11.45 10.86
CA PRO A 98 -18.04 -10.58 10.14
C PRO A 98 -18.25 -10.64 8.62
N THR A 99 -18.21 -9.50 7.96
CA THR A 99 -18.16 -9.38 6.50
C THR A 99 -16.85 -8.71 6.13
N PHE A 100 -16.22 -9.18 5.06
CA PHE A 100 -14.93 -8.69 4.61
C PHE A 100 -15.02 -8.16 3.19
N TRP A 101 -14.39 -7.03 2.97
CA TRP A 101 -14.14 -6.45 1.66
C TRP A 101 -12.66 -6.47 1.34
N LEU A 102 -12.29 -7.02 0.21
CA LEU A 102 -10.96 -6.85 -0.37
C LEU A 102 -11.01 -5.70 -1.36
N ILE A 103 -10.21 -4.67 -1.10
CA ILE A 103 -10.23 -3.42 -1.86
C ILE A 103 -8.85 -3.17 -2.45
N LYS A 104 -8.81 -2.88 -3.76
CA LYS A 104 -7.58 -2.53 -4.44
C LYS A 104 -7.14 -1.11 -4.06
N ARG A 105 -5.83 -0.89 -3.97
CA ARG A 105 -5.27 0.44 -3.73
C ARG A 105 -5.84 1.48 -4.68
N GLY A 106 -6.18 2.65 -4.16
CA GLY A 106 -6.77 3.75 -4.93
C GLY A 106 -8.26 3.59 -5.21
N GLN A 107 -8.88 2.47 -4.86
CA GLN A 107 -10.32 2.26 -4.97
C GLN A 107 -10.99 2.33 -3.60
N LYS A 108 -12.28 2.65 -3.62
CA LYS A 108 -13.17 2.61 -2.43
C LYS A 108 -14.17 1.47 -2.51
N LYS A 109 -14.46 1.00 -3.72
CA LYS A 109 -15.36 -0.13 -3.96
C LYS A 109 -14.67 -1.46 -3.71
N PRO A 110 -15.38 -2.48 -3.18
CA PRO A 110 -14.80 -3.79 -2.99
C PRO A 110 -14.61 -4.54 -4.33
N THR A 111 -13.49 -5.23 -4.45
CA THR A 111 -13.23 -6.17 -5.56
C THR A 111 -13.78 -7.56 -5.23
N ARG A 112 -13.71 -7.95 -3.96
CA ARG A 112 -14.29 -9.18 -3.43
C ARG A 112 -14.97 -8.91 -2.10
N VAL A 113 -16.06 -9.64 -1.87
CA VAL A 113 -16.83 -9.59 -0.63
C VAL A 113 -17.09 -11.02 -0.17
N TRP A 114 -16.94 -11.27 1.12
CA TRP A 114 -17.34 -12.54 1.71
C TRP A 114 -17.80 -12.37 3.16
N VAL A 115 -18.59 -13.32 3.62
CA VAL A 115 -19.08 -13.40 5.00
C VAL A 115 -18.34 -14.53 5.72
N GLY A 116 -18.02 -14.30 6.98
CA GLY A 116 -17.31 -15.27 7.81
C GLY A 116 -15.80 -15.09 7.81
N GLY A 117 -15.16 -15.52 8.89
CA GLY A 117 -13.71 -15.43 9.05
C GLY A 117 -12.96 -16.35 8.09
N ARG A 118 -11.85 -15.85 7.56
CA ARG A 118 -10.90 -16.65 6.75
C ARG A 118 -9.51 -16.56 7.35
N THR A 119 -8.73 -17.60 7.17
CA THR A 119 -7.31 -17.62 7.54
C THR A 119 -6.51 -16.73 6.60
N LEU A 120 -5.31 -16.34 7.00
CA LEU A 120 -4.39 -15.60 6.14
C LEU A 120 -4.18 -16.31 4.79
N GLN A 121 -3.97 -17.63 4.81
CA GLN A 121 -3.77 -18.41 3.59
C GLN A 121 -4.99 -18.35 2.65
N GLN A 122 -6.19 -18.45 3.19
CA GLN A 122 -7.42 -18.33 2.40
C GLN A 122 -7.58 -16.94 1.80
N ILE A 123 -7.21 -15.89 2.53
CA ILE A 123 -7.23 -14.50 2.04
C ILE A 123 -6.20 -14.33 0.92
N GLN A 124 -5.00 -14.85 1.08
CA GLN A 124 -3.96 -14.82 0.05
C GLN A 124 -4.41 -15.53 -1.24
N GLN A 125 -5.11 -16.67 -1.13
CA GLN A 125 -5.71 -17.34 -2.29
C GLN A 125 -6.74 -16.46 -3.02
N VAL A 126 -7.54 -15.69 -2.29
CA VAL A 126 -8.49 -14.74 -2.90
C VAL A 126 -7.73 -13.65 -3.66
N VAL A 127 -6.68 -13.10 -3.09
CA VAL A 127 -5.82 -12.10 -3.75
C VAL A 127 -5.25 -12.66 -5.06
N GLU A 128 -4.68 -13.85 -5.03
CA GLU A 128 -4.14 -14.51 -6.23
C GLU A 128 -5.20 -14.72 -7.32
N GLN A 129 -6.42 -15.05 -6.94
CA GLN A 129 -7.53 -15.26 -7.88
C GLN A 129 -7.96 -13.97 -8.58
N VAL A 130 -7.86 -12.82 -7.91
CA VAL A 130 -8.22 -11.52 -8.50
C VAL A 130 -7.11 -10.92 -9.33
N GLU A 131 -5.87 -11.33 -9.12
CA GLU A 131 -4.70 -10.87 -9.88
C GLU A 131 -4.48 -11.66 -11.18
N ARG A 132 -5.13 -12.80 -11.34
CA ARG A 132 -5.11 -13.60 -12.56
C ARG A 132 -6.03 -13.03 -13.62
#